data_d66188cb7dfe7c233583970a94a10d0c
#
_entry.id   d66188cb7dfe7c233583970a94a10d0c
#
_cell.length_a   1.000
_cell.length_b   1.000
_cell.length_c   1.000
_cell.angle_alpha   90.00
_cell.angle_beta   90.00
_cell.angle_gamma   90.00
#
_symmetry.space_group_name_H-M   'P 1'
#
loop_
_entity.id
_entity.type
_entity.pdbx_description
1 polymer ?
#
loop_
_entity_poly.entity_id
_entity_poly.type
_entity_poly.pdbx_seq_one_letter_code
_entity_poly.pdbx_strand_id
1 'polypeptide(L)'
;GLPVGTLRIPSFLRHNNDRMVGSRIFCKDSIRKFKTRLMEMLKQYPYVVEYLDGINSIDDIEEINLTSATELEFWVKTPDDKADRDQLSTSQELKEQYWKRTIGPVNTALEQTLEILDRYGFGVEMGHKEVGGVRAKMGNSGSYDHIMEQLEIDWKYSSPVQAGDNEGQIKHIVRDAFRANNLEVTFLAKPMPGVAGSGEHTHLGVSA
;
A
#
# COMPACT_ATOMS: atom_id res chain seq x y z
N GLY A 1 -11.21 5.14 -32.62
CA GLY A 1 -12.10 5.66 -31.59
C GLY A 1 -11.44 6.82 -30.84
N LEU A 2 -12.23 7.69 -30.24
CA LEU A 2 -11.68 8.72 -29.36
C LEU A 2 -11.04 8.03 -28.14
N PRO A 3 -9.87 8.53 -27.66
CA PRO A 3 -9.28 8.03 -26.44
C PRO A 3 -10.25 8.31 -25.28
N VAL A 4 -10.66 7.26 -24.59
CA VAL A 4 -11.51 7.35 -23.41
C VAL A 4 -10.71 6.95 -22.18
N GLY A 5 -10.88 7.69 -21.11
CA GLY A 5 -10.26 7.41 -19.81
C GLY A 5 -11.32 7.15 -18.75
N THR A 6 -10.91 6.58 -17.64
CA THR A 6 -11.75 6.42 -16.45
C THR A 6 -11.31 7.44 -15.40
N LEU A 7 -12.24 8.33 -15.03
CA LEU A 7 -12.04 9.23 -13.89
C LEU A 7 -12.55 8.55 -12.62
N ARG A 8 -11.68 8.40 -11.63
CA ARG A 8 -12.02 7.88 -10.30
C ARG A 8 -11.92 8.99 -9.27
N ILE A 9 -13.01 9.22 -8.56
CA ILE A 9 -13.10 10.32 -7.60
C ILE A 9 -13.46 9.73 -6.24
N PRO A 10 -12.57 9.81 -5.23
CA PRO A 10 -12.94 9.49 -3.85
C PRO A 10 -14.09 10.37 -3.38
N SER A 11 -15.15 9.76 -2.85
CA SER A 11 -16.39 10.47 -2.54
C SER A 11 -17.00 10.00 -1.24
N PHE A 12 -17.73 10.92 -0.56
CA PHE A 12 -18.64 10.55 0.51
C PHE A 12 -19.99 10.16 -0.06
N LEU A 13 -20.52 9.04 0.38
CA LEU A 13 -21.84 8.58 -0.02
C LEU A 13 -22.90 9.14 0.93
N ARG A 14 -24.00 9.64 0.36
CA ARG A 14 -25.15 10.13 1.11
C ARG A 14 -26.37 9.25 0.80
N HIS A 15 -27.00 8.75 1.85
CA HIS A 15 -28.25 7.99 1.72
C HIS A 15 -29.46 8.95 1.56
N ASN A 16 -30.60 8.45 1.10
CA ASN A 16 -31.82 9.21 0.83
C ASN A 16 -32.34 10.04 2.02
N ASN A 17 -32.00 9.67 3.25
CA ASN A 17 -32.33 10.41 4.48
C ASN A 17 -31.24 11.38 4.94
N ASP A 18 -30.39 11.83 4.02
CA ASP A 18 -29.22 12.70 4.25
C ASP A 18 -28.13 12.12 5.17
N ARG A 19 -28.27 10.89 5.59
CA ARG A 19 -27.23 10.22 6.38
C ARG A 19 -26.03 9.85 5.50
N MET A 20 -24.85 10.26 5.92
CA MET A 20 -23.61 9.80 5.31
C MET A 20 -23.34 8.35 5.66
N VAL A 21 -22.93 7.55 4.66
CA VAL A 21 -22.65 6.12 4.79
C VAL A 21 -21.34 5.74 4.07
N GLY A 22 -20.80 4.56 4.41
CA GLY A 22 -19.62 4.01 3.78
C GLY A 22 -18.34 4.13 4.63
N SER A 23 -17.28 3.46 4.17
CA SER A 23 -16.02 3.35 4.90
C SER A 23 -15.34 4.71 5.13
N ARG A 24 -15.43 5.61 4.16
CA ARG A 24 -14.78 6.91 4.21
C ARG A 24 -15.32 7.81 5.32
N ILE A 25 -16.64 7.86 5.50
CA ILE A 25 -17.24 8.60 6.63
C ILE A 25 -16.98 7.90 7.95
N PHE A 26 -17.00 6.57 7.97
CA PHE A 26 -16.67 5.79 9.15
C PHE A 26 -15.25 6.09 9.63
N CYS A 27 -14.27 6.11 8.72
CA CYS A 27 -12.89 6.51 9.02
C CYS A 27 -12.83 7.93 9.63
N LYS A 28 -13.46 8.91 8.98
CA LYS A 28 -13.51 10.28 9.47
C LYS A 28 -14.11 10.40 10.88
N ASP A 29 -15.20 9.70 11.14
CA ASP A 29 -15.82 9.69 12.47
C ASP A 29 -14.99 8.98 13.53
N SER A 30 -14.29 7.91 13.14
CA SER A 30 -13.36 7.19 14.03
C SER A 30 -12.19 8.08 14.44
N ILE A 31 -11.60 8.81 13.50
CA ILE A 31 -10.53 9.77 13.78
C ILE A 31 -11.01 10.84 14.76
N ARG A 32 -12.18 11.42 14.51
CA ARG A 32 -12.75 12.44 15.40
C ARG A 32 -12.95 11.90 16.81
N LYS A 33 -13.53 10.70 16.94
CA LYS A 33 -13.73 10.05 18.24
C LYS A 33 -12.42 9.74 18.95
N PHE A 34 -11.42 9.24 18.19
CA PHE A 34 -10.10 8.98 18.76
C PHE A 34 -9.47 10.25 19.33
N LYS A 35 -9.43 11.35 18.55
CA LYS A 35 -8.90 12.64 19.00
C LYS A 35 -9.59 13.10 20.28
N THR A 36 -10.92 13.04 20.33
CA THR A 36 -11.70 13.43 21.52
C THR A 36 -11.33 12.55 22.73
N ARG A 37 -11.29 11.24 22.54
CA ARG A 37 -10.99 10.31 23.64
C ARG A 37 -9.55 10.43 24.14
N LEU A 38 -8.60 10.62 23.24
CA LEU A 38 -7.20 10.84 23.64
C LEU A 38 -7.07 12.12 24.46
N MET A 39 -7.71 13.22 24.04
CA MET A 39 -7.69 14.47 24.80
C MET A 39 -8.36 14.31 26.17
N GLU A 40 -9.50 13.61 26.26
CA GLU A 40 -10.15 13.30 27.54
C GLU A 40 -9.21 12.50 28.47
N MET A 41 -8.52 11.52 27.91
CA MET A 41 -7.56 10.69 28.66
C MET A 41 -6.38 11.52 29.18
N LEU A 42 -5.80 12.37 28.35
CA LEU A 42 -4.70 13.26 28.76
C LEU A 42 -5.14 14.25 29.87
N LYS A 43 -6.37 14.75 29.80
CA LYS A 43 -6.96 15.59 30.87
C LYS A 43 -7.17 14.83 32.17
N GLN A 44 -7.53 13.57 32.07
CA GLN A 44 -7.72 12.70 33.26
C GLN A 44 -6.39 12.28 33.89
N TYR A 45 -5.34 12.14 33.08
CA TYR A 45 -4.04 11.67 33.50
C TYR A 45 -2.93 12.65 33.06
N PRO A 46 -2.91 13.89 33.61
CA PRO A 46 -2.02 14.94 33.13
C PRO A 46 -0.54 14.62 33.28
N TYR A 47 -0.14 13.73 34.17
CA TYR A 47 1.24 13.28 34.32
C TYR A 47 1.80 12.60 33.04
N VAL A 48 0.94 12.09 32.17
CA VAL A 48 1.35 11.47 30.90
C VAL A 48 2.01 12.50 29.98
N VAL A 49 1.63 13.76 30.07
CA VAL A 49 2.16 14.86 29.25
C VAL A 49 3.67 15.04 29.48
N GLU A 50 4.18 14.74 30.68
CA GLU A 50 5.62 14.81 31.01
C GLU A 50 6.49 13.86 30.16
N TYR A 51 5.90 12.84 29.54
CA TYR A 51 6.56 11.88 28.68
C TYR A 51 6.42 12.20 27.18
N LEU A 52 5.80 13.33 26.85
CA LEU A 52 5.63 13.77 25.46
C LEU A 52 6.69 14.82 25.13
N ASP A 53 7.49 14.56 24.12
CA ASP A 53 8.57 15.45 23.71
C ASP A 53 8.02 16.81 23.25
N GLY A 54 8.55 17.89 23.83
CA GLY A 54 8.19 19.26 23.46
C GLY A 54 6.87 19.77 24.03
N ILE A 55 6.16 19.00 24.87
CA ILE A 55 4.90 19.39 25.51
C ILE A 55 5.15 19.47 27.02
N ASN A 56 4.91 20.65 27.62
CA ASN A 56 5.10 20.87 29.06
C ASN A 56 3.78 20.81 29.85
N SER A 57 2.68 21.07 29.16
CA SER A 57 1.34 21.09 29.76
C SER A 57 0.29 20.65 28.75
N ILE A 58 -0.84 20.21 29.24
CA ILE A 58 -1.95 19.84 28.37
C ILE A 58 -2.49 21.05 27.57
N ASP A 59 -2.30 22.24 28.09
CA ASP A 59 -2.75 23.48 27.44
C ASP A 59 -1.86 23.85 26.24
N ASP A 60 -0.68 23.22 26.10
CA ASP A 60 0.19 23.38 24.94
C ASP A 60 -0.31 22.58 23.73
N ILE A 61 -1.27 21.65 23.94
CA ILE A 61 -1.83 20.81 22.88
C ILE A 61 -2.95 21.57 22.19
N GLU A 62 -2.65 22.18 21.05
CA GLU A 62 -3.65 22.87 20.23
C GLU A 62 -4.55 21.90 19.49
N GLU A 63 -3.96 20.88 18.86
CA GLU A 63 -4.68 19.87 18.10
C GLU A 63 -3.92 18.53 18.13
N ILE A 64 -4.67 17.43 18.21
CA ILE A 64 -4.14 16.09 18.00
C ILE A 64 -4.29 15.73 16.51
N ASN A 65 -3.19 15.37 15.87
CA ASN A 65 -3.18 14.92 14.50
C ASN A 65 -2.89 13.41 14.41
N LEU A 66 -3.70 12.72 13.60
CA LEU A 66 -3.42 11.35 13.19
C LEU A 66 -2.86 11.33 11.78
N THR A 67 -1.84 10.52 11.60
CA THR A 67 -1.27 10.20 10.30
C THR A 67 -1.31 8.71 10.04
N SER A 68 -1.34 8.34 8.77
CA SER A 68 -1.25 6.95 8.33
C SER A 68 -0.37 6.85 7.10
N ALA A 69 0.51 5.86 7.10
CA ALA A 69 1.31 5.45 5.94
C ALA A 69 1.05 3.98 5.65
N THR A 70 1.26 3.56 4.42
CA THR A 70 1.06 2.17 4.00
C THR A 70 2.29 1.68 3.25
N GLU A 71 2.73 0.48 3.55
CA GLU A 71 3.65 -0.34 2.77
C GLU A 71 2.79 -1.39 2.06
N LEU A 72 2.84 -1.41 0.73
CA LEU A 72 1.95 -2.22 -0.09
C LEU A 72 2.73 -3.30 -0.83
N GLU A 73 2.60 -4.54 -0.38
CA GLU A 73 3.13 -5.69 -1.07
C GLU A 73 2.17 -6.24 -2.13
N PHE A 74 2.73 -6.72 -3.22
CA PHE A 74 1.98 -7.37 -4.28
C PHE A 74 2.84 -8.37 -5.07
N TRP A 75 2.18 -9.37 -5.63
CA TRP A 75 2.83 -10.35 -6.48
C TRP A 75 2.66 -10.01 -7.95
N VAL A 76 3.75 -10.14 -8.69
CA VAL A 76 3.82 -9.96 -10.14
C VAL A 76 3.93 -11.32 -10.80
N LYS A 77 3.07 -11.57 -11.76
CA LYS A 77 3.10 -12.76 -12.62
C LYS A 77 3.86 -12.42 -13.91
N THR A 78 4.99 -13.04 -14.08
CA THR A 78 5.86 -12.83 -15.24
C THR A 78 5.91 -14.11 -16.07
N PRO A 79 5.64 -14.07 -17.40
CA PRO A 79 5.86 -15.19 -18.28
C PRO A 79 7.31 -15.71 -18.19
N ASP A 80 7.50 -17.04 -18.27
CA ASP A 80 8.81 -17.70 -18.05
C ASP A 80 9.88 -17.23 -19.05
N ASP A 81 9.48 -16.86 -20.27
CA ASP A 81 10.37 -16.33 -21.30
C ASP A 81 10.85 -14.88 -21.06
N LYS A 82 10.18 -14.16 -20.16
CA LYS A 82 10.46 -12.76 -19.81
C LYS A 82 11.03 -12.59 -18.39
N ALA A 83 11.07 -13.68 -17.64
CA ALA A 83 11.49 -13.64 -16.25
C ALA A 83 13.01 -13.76 -16.13
N ASP A 84 13.54 -13.17 -15.07
CA ASP A 84 14.93 -13.36 -14.67
C ASP A 84 15.13 -14.75 -14.06
N ARG A 85 15.62 -15.68 -14.87
CA ARG A 85 15.86 -17.06 -14.45
C ARG A 85 17.01 -17.20 -13.46
N ASP A 86 17.97 -16.29 -13.50
CA ASP A 86 19.15 -16.33 -12.61
C ASP A 86 18.77 -15.96 -11.17
N GLN A 87 17.61 -15.32 -11.00
CA GLN A 87 17.08 -14.96 -9.68
C GLN A 87 16.06 -15.96 -9.11
N LEU A 88 15.81 -17.07 -9.83
CA LEU A 88 14.98 -18.13 -9.30
C LEU A 88 15.63 -18.76 -8.07
N SER A 89 14.91 -18.79 -6.98
CA SER A 89 15.29 -19.64 -5.86
C SER A 89 15.20 -21.10 -6.29
N THR A 90 16.30 -21.84 -6.21
CA THR A 90 16.34 -23.29 -6.47
C THR A 90 15.59 -24.08 -5.41
N SER A 91 15.43 -23.53 -4.23
CA SER A 91 14.51 -23.96 -3.19
C SER A 91 13.34 -22.99 -3.17
N GLN A 92 12.13 -23.45 -3.00
CA GLN A 92 10.95 -22.60 -2.76
C GLN A 92 11.03 -21.92 -1.37
N GLU A 93 12.23 -21.82 -0.81
CA GLU A 93 12.48 -21.09 0.41
C GLU A 93 12.33 -19.59 0.11
N LEU A 94 11.44 -18.98 0.86
CA LEU A 94 11.25 -17.56 0.90
C LEU A 94 12.53 -16.92 1.45
N LYS A 95 13.32 -16.34 0.56
CA LYS A 95 14.48 -15.54 0.93
C LYS A 95 14.16 -14.11 0.61
N GLU A 96 14.24 -13.29 1.62
CA GLU A 96 14.25 -11.85 1.50
C GLU A 96 15.29 -11.41 0.46
N GLN A 97 14.86 -10.59 -0.49
CA GLN A 97 15.69 -10.14 -1.61
C GLN A 97 15.68 -8.62 -1.78
N TYR A 98 15.52 -7.91 -0.68
CA TYR A 98 15.48 -6.45 -0.60
C TYR A 98 16.56 -5.75 -1.45
N TRP A 99 17.76 -6.30 -1.45
CA TRP A 99 18.91 -5.69 -2.11
C TRP A 99 19.10 -6.16 -3.57
N LYS A 100 18.27 -7.06 -4.04
CA LYS A 100 18.33 -7.50 -5.42
C LYS A 100 17.53 -6.57 -6.31
N ARG A 101 18.21 -6.00 -7.29
CA ARG A 101 17.56 -5.18 -8.30
C ARG A 101 16.57 -6.01 -9.12
N THR A 102 15.38 -5.48 -9.33
CA THR A 102 14.47 -6.01 -10.35
C THR A 102 15.07 -5.77 -11.72
N ILE A 103 14.80 -6.66 -12.67
CA ILE A 103 15.29 -6.54 -14.05
C ILE A 103 14.17 -6.75 -15.07
N GLY A 104 14.45 -6.41 -16.33
CA GLY A 104 13.54 -6.64 -17.45
C GLY A 104 12.21 -5.88 -17.31
N PRO A 105 11.10 -6.44 -17.82
CA PRO A 105 9.81 -5.77 -17.83
C PRO A 105 9.25 -5.46 -16.43
N VAL A 106 9.62 -6.23 -15.41
CA VAL A 106 9.24 -5.98 -14.01
C VAL A 106 9.87 -4.70 -13.51
N ASN A 107 11.18 -4.50 -13.78
CA ASN A 107 11.86 -3.25 -13.43
C ASN A 107 11.27 -2.05 -14.16
N THR A 108 11.03 -2.19 -15.46
CA THR A 108 10.42 -1.12 -16.27
C THR A 108 9.04 -0.73 -15.72
N ALA A 109 8.21 -1.70 -15.38
CA ALA A 109 6.87 -1.45 -14.83
C ALA A 109 6.94 -0.78 -13.45
N LEU A 110 7.90 -1.21 -12.61
CA LEU A 110 8.10 -0.60 -11.29
C LEU A 110 8.56 0.85 -11.43
N GLU A 111 9.59 1.13 -12.23
CA GLU A 111 10.09 2.48 -12.46
C GLU A 111 8.99 3.41 -13.02
N GLN A 112 8.22 2.95 -13.99
CA GLN A 112 7.07 3.70 -14.52
C GLN A 112 6.01 3.95 -13.47
N THR A 113 5.75 2.99 -12.60
CA THR A 113 4.82 3.17 -11.48
C THR A 113 5.30 4.27 -10.56
N LEU A 114 6.56 4.21 -10.12
CA LEU A 114 7.15 5.21 -9.22
C LEU A 114 7.13 6.62 -9.86
N GLU A 115 7.47 6.73 -11.15
CA GLU A 115 7.40 7.99 -11.89
C GLU A 115 5.97 8.56 -11.93
N ILE A 116 4.97 7.72 -12.18
CA ILE A 116 3.57 8.14 -12.18
C ILE A 116 3.15 8.62 -10.79
N LEU A 117 3.50 7.86 -9.75
CA LEU A 117 3.15 8.20 -8.36
C LEU A 117 3.79 9.53 -7.94
N ASP A 118 5.06 9.74 -8.27
CA ASP A 118 5.76 10.99 -7.98
C ASP A 118 5.11 12.17 -8.74
N ARG A 119 4.86 12.01 -10.02
CA ARG A 119 4.23 13.03 -10.88
C ARG A 119 2.85 13.45 -10.38
N TYR A 120 2.09 12.55 -9.81
CA TYR A 120 0.76 12.82 -9.26
C TYR A 120 0.78 13.22 -7.77
N GLY A 121 1.96 13.33 -7.17
CA GLY A 121 2.14 13.83 -5.81
C GLY A 121 1.72 12.87 -4.70
N PHE A 122 1.81 11.55 -4.94
CA PHE A 122 1.54 10.55 -3.90
C PHE A 122 2.65 10.46 -2.84
N GLY A 123 3.77 11.16 -3.06
CA GLY A 123 4.88 11.18 -2.11
C GLY A 123 5.55 9.82 -1.97
N VAL A 124 5.71 9.11 -3.09
CA VAL A 124 6.39 7.81 -3.10
C VAL A 124 7.79 7.92 -2.49
N GLU A 125 8.17 6.97 -1.67
CA GLU A 125 9.49 6.90 -1.02
C GLU A 125 10.34 5.82 -1.64
N MET A 126 9.79 4.63 -1.82
CA MET A 126 10.54 3.49 -2.31
C MET A 126 9.65 2.51 -3.09
N GLY A 127 10.27 1.77 -3.97
CA GLY A 127 9.71 0.56 -4.58
C GLY A 127 10.84 -0.44 -4.77
N HIS A 128 10.66 -1.65 -4.27
CA HIS A 128 11.71 -2.66 -4.24
C HIS A 128 11.15 -4.09 -4.35
N LYS A 129 12.07 -5.02 -4.50
CA LYS A 129 11.76 -6.44 -4.46
C LYS A 129 11.69 -6.90 -3.01
N GLU A 130 10.62 -7.61 -2.66
CA GLU A 130 10.41 -8.13 -1.31
C GLU A 130 10.85 -9.59 -1.23
N VAL A 131 10.29 -10.45 -2.07
CA VAL A 131 10.64 -11.87 -2.12
C VAL A 131 11.01 -12.28 -3.53
N GLY A 132 11.99 -13.18 -3.65
CA GLY A 132 12.47 -13.71 -4.92
C GLY A 132 11.46 -14.53 -5.69
N GLY A 133 11.80 -14.76 -6.98
CA GLY A 133 10.96 -15.48 -7.93
C GLY A 133 10.60 -16.88 -7.46
N VAL A 134 9.32 -17.20 -7.54
CA VAL A 134 8.77 -18.53 -7.27
C VAL A 134 8.10 -19.04 -8.53
N ARG A 135 8.39 -20.26 -8.96
CA ARG A 135 7.66 -20.89 -10.06
C ARG A 135 6.27 -21.29 -9.60
N ALA A 136 5.26 -20.76 -10.25
CA ALA A 136 3.88 -21.09 -9.96
C ALA A 136 3.30 -22.04 -11.02
N LYS A 137 2.62 -23.09 -10.56
CA LYS A 137 1.75 -23.89 -11.40
C LYS A 137 0.49 -23.11 -11.70
N MET A 138 0.19 -22.98 -12.98
CA MET A 138 -1.06 -22.38 -13.44
C MET A 138 -1.95 -23.45 -14.05
N GLY A 139 -3.14 -23.64 -13.46
CA GLY A 139 -4.16 -24.56 -13.95
C GLY A 139 -3.85 -26.06 -13.78
N ASN A 140 -4.72 -26.90 -14.33
CA ASN A 140 -4.66 -28.37 -14.22
C ASN A 140 -3.61 -29.02 -15.14
N SER A 141 -2.95 -28.27 -16.03
CA SER A 141 -1.96 -28.78 -16.99
C SER A 141 -0.64 -29.20 -16.37
N GLY A 142 -0.37 -28.76 -15.15
CA GLY A 142 0.84 -29.13 -14.43
C GLY A 142 2.14 -28.51 -14.92
N SER A 143 2.12 -27.64 -15.96
CA SER A 143 3.29 -26.90 -16.42
C SER A 143 3.53 -25.66 -15.55
N TYR A 144 4.81 -25.37 -15.31
CA TYR A 144 5.25 -24.15 -14.66
C TYR A 144 5.56 -23.12 -15.76
N ASP A 145 4.61 -22.28 -16.10
CA ASP A 145 4.72 -21.34 -17.21
C ASP A 145 4.89 -19.87 -16.76
N HIS A 146 4.92 -19.64 -15.45
CA HIS A 146 5.06 -18.32 -14.89
C HIS A 146 5.97 -18.30 -13.67
N ILE A 147 6.64 -17.17 -13.51
CA ILE A 147 7.40 -16.83 -12.31
C ILE A 147 6.65 -15.75 -11.57
N MET A 148 6.54 -15.93 -10.25
CA MET A 148 5.92 -14.96 -9.36
C MET A 148 7.02 -14.26 -8.56
N GLU A 149 7.02 -12.93 -8.57
CA GLU A 149 7.93 -12.10 -7.80
C GLU A 149 7.11 -11.17 -6.91
N GLN A 150 7.54 -11.00 -5.65
CA GLN A 150 6.89 -10.06 -4.74
C GLN A 150 7.64 -8.74 -4.73
N LEU A 151 6.90 -7.68 -4.88
CA LEU A 151 7.37 -6.30 -4.81
C LEU A 151 6.62 -5.56 -3.71
N GLU A 152 7.23 -4.48 -3.22
CA GLU A 152 6.64 -3.55 -2.28
C GLU A 152 6.81 -2.11 -2.78
N ILE A 153 5.83 -1.29 -2.49
CA ILE A 153 5.85 0.16 -2.77
C ILE A 153 5.39 0.89 -1.51
N ASP A 154 6.20 1.87 -1.09
CA ASP A 154 6.01 2.67 0.08
C ASP A 154 5.82 4.13 -0.28
N TRP A 155 4.99 4.84 0.49
CA TRP A 155 4.76 6.26 0.32
C TRP A 155 4.56 6.97 1.65
N LYS A 156 4.84 8.27 1.64
CA LYS A 156 4.75 9.14 2.81
C LYS A 156 3.36 9.10 3.44
N TYR A 157 3.36 9.31 4.75
CA TYR A 157 2.13 9.42 5.50
C TYR A 157 1.26 10.60 5.04
N SER A 158 -0.02 10.47 5.29
CA SER A 158 -1.02 11.51 5.12
C SER A 158 -2.10 11.40 6.19
N SER A 159 -3.12 12.24 6.15
CA SER A 159 -4.29 12.02 7.01
C SER A 159 -4.92 10.66 6.71
N PRO A 160 -5.48 9.93 7.68
CA PRO A 160 -5.95 8.55 7.45
C PRO A 160 -7.00 8.41 6.34
N VAL A 161 -7.85 9.43 6.14
CA VAL A 161 -8.81 9.44 5.02
C VAL A 161 -8.08 9.54 3.68
N GLN A 162 -7.09 10.42 3.59
CA GLN A 162 -6.27 10.58 2.39
C GLN A 162 -5.41 9.33 2.14
N ALA A 163 -4.86 8.72 3.20
CA ALA A 163 -4.09 7.48 3.08
C ALA A 163 -4.91 6.36 2.44
N GLY A 164 -6.15 6.17 2.88
CA GLY A 164 -7.05 5.19 2.26
C GLY A 164 -7.42 5.53 0.80
N ASP A 165 -7.59 6.81 0.47
CA ASP A 165 -7.80 7.25 -0.91
C ASP A 165 -6.55 6.98 -1.77
N ASN A 166 -5.35 7.29 -1.27
CA ASN A 166 -4.08 7.07 -1.95
C ASN A 166 -3.88 5.58 -2.26
N GLU A 167 -4.06 4.72 -1.27
CA GLU A 167 -3.92 3.27 -1.44
C GLU A 167 -4.82 2.74 -2.56
N GLY A 168 -6.10 3.10 -2.55
CA GLY A 168 -7.03 2.71 -3.61
C GLY A 168 -6.58 3.17 -4.99
N GLN A 169 -6.04 4.37 -5.12
CA GLN A 169 -5.51 4.92 -6.37
C GLN A 169 -4.22 4.21 -6.80
N ILE A 170 -3.28 4.03 -5.87
CA ILE A 170 -1.98 3.39 -6.12
C ILE A 170 -2.19 1.96 -6.63
N LYS A 171 -3.07 1.17 -6.01
CA LYS A 171 -3.42 -0.17 -6.51
C LYS A 171 -3.91 -0.18 -7.96
N HIS A 172 -4.59 0.87 -8.40
CA HIS A 172 -4.99 1.00 -9.80
C HIS A 172 -3.84 1.37 -10.71
N ILE A 173 -3.00 2.33 -10.30
CA ILE A 173 -1.83 2.77 -11.06
C ILE A 173 -0.87 1.60 -11.26
N VAL A 174 -0.59 0.83 -10.20
CA VAL A 174 0.22 -0.38 -10.28
C VAL A 174 -0.33 -1.36 -11.32
N ARG A 175 -1.64 -1.69 -11.24
CA ARG A 175 -2.25 -2.61 -12.22
C ARG A 175 -2.12 -2.11 -13.65
N ASP A 176 -2.31 -0.83 -13.87
CA ASP A 176 -2.30 -0.26 -15.22
C ASP A 176 -0.86 -0.17 -15.77
N ALA A 177 0.12 0.22 -14.96
CA ALA A 177 1.53 0.27 -15.37
C ALA A 177 2.08 -1.13 -15.67
N PHE A 178 1.80 -2.12 -14.81
CA PHE A 178 2.24 -3.48 -15.04
C PHE A 178 1.55 -4.11 -16.26
N ARG A 179 0.27 -3.89 -16.44
CA ARG A 179 -0.47 -4.36 -17.62
C ARG A 179 0.09 -3.75 -18.92
N ALA A 180 0.49 -2.48 -18.91
CA ALA A 180 1.12 -1.84 -20.07
C ALA A 180 2.46 -2.52 -20.46
N ASN A 181 3.11 -3.20 -19.53
CA ASN A 181 4.31 -4.00 -19.74
C ASN A 181 4.03 -5.50 -19.93
N ASN A 182 2.77 -5.88 -20.21
CA ASN A 182 2.31 -7.27 -20.37
C ASN A 182 2.56 -8.15 -19.13
N LEU A 183 2.41 -7.55 -17.95
CA LEU A 183 2.51 -8.23 -16.66
C LEU A 183 1.15 -8.20 -15.95
N GLU A 184 0.90 -9.18 -15.11
CA GLU A 184 -0.26 -9.23 -14.23
C GLU A 184 0.18 -9.08 -12.78
N VAL A 185 -0.60 -8.34 -12.00
CA VAL A 185 -0.37 -8.16 -10.55
C VAL A 185 -1.57 -8.64 -9.75
N THR A 186 -1.30 -9.11 -8.54
CA THR A 186 -2.33 -9.48 -7.58
C THR A 186 -2.03 -8.89 -6.20
N PHE A 187 -3.06 -8.34 -5.58
CA PHE A 187 -3.05 -7.83 -4.21
C PHE A 187 -3.80 -8.79 -3.26
N LEU A 188 -4.01 -10.04 -3.67
CA LEU A 188 -4.60 -11.04 -2.79
C LEU A 188 -3.65 -11.32 -1.62
N ALA A 189 -4.20 -11.36 -0.42
CA ALA A 189 -3.42 -11.59 0.79
C ALA A 189 -2.64 -12.91 0.76
N LYS A 190 -3.17 -13.94 0.11
CA LYS A 190 -2.50 -15.25 -0.04
C LYS A 190 -2.72 -15.81 -1.45
N PRO A 191 -2.00 -15.28 -2.45
CA PRO A 191 -2.23 -15.66 -3.85
C PRO A 191 -1.78 -17.09 -4.16
N MET A 192 -0.81 -17.61 -3.41
CA MET A 192 -0.26 -18.95 -3.61
C MET A 192 -0.11 -19.69 -2.28
N PRO A 193 -0.44 -20.99 -2.21
CA PRO A 193 -0.17 -21.79 -1.03
C PRO A 193 1.34 -22.03 -0.85
N GLY A 194 1.81 -22.09 0.38
CA GLY A 194 3.18 -22.44 0.73
C GLY A 194 4.22 -21.33 0.55
N VAL A 195 3.82 -20.12 0.11
CA VAL A 195 4.70 -18.95 -0.01
C VAL A 195 4.20 -17.79 0.85
N ALA A 196 4.97 -16.70 0.92
CA ALA A 196 4.58 -15.48 1.65
C ALA A 196 3.23 -14.94 1.13
N GLY A 197 2.47 -14.34 2.02
CA GLY A 197 1.33 -13.52 1.64
C GLY A 197 1.75 -12.13 1.21
N SER A 198 0.80 -11.34 0.70
CA SER A 198 1.00 -9.89 0.52
C SER A 198 0.65 -9.18 1.80
N GLY A 199 1.61 -8.46 2.36
CA GLY A 199 1.40 -7.53 3.45
C GLY A 199 0.72 -6.24 2.97
N GLU A 200 0.06 -5.61 3.90
CA GLU A 200 -0.45 -4.26 3.78
C GLU A 200 -0.24 -3.61 5.15
N HIS A 201 1.02 -3.26 5.41
CA HIS A 201 1.41 -2.72 6.70
C HIS A 201 0.93 -1.28 6.81
N THR A 202 0.22 -0.99 7.88
CA THR A 202 -0.29 0.35 8.13
C THR A 202 0.39 0.93 9.36
N HIS A 203 1.15 1.99 9.16
CA HIS A 203 1.78 2.76 10.21
C HIS A 203 0.86 3.89 10.65
N LEU A 204 0.63 4.01 11.95
CA LEU A 204 -0.18 5.07 12.52
C LEU A 204 0.70 5.97 13.38
N GLY A 205 0.64 7.26 13.12
CA GLY A 205 1.32 8.27 13.90
C GLY A 205 0.32 9.20 14.59
N VAL A 206 0.73 9.71 15.73
CA VAL A 206 -0.01 10.73 16.49
C VAL A 206 0.96 11.87 16.79
N SER A 207 0.53 13.10 16.52
CA SER A 207 1.26 14.32 16.89
C SER A 207 0.31 15.33 17.50
N ALA A 208 0.87 16.23 18.29
CA ALA A 208 0.17 17.34 18.91
C ALA A 208 0.77 18.67 18.46
#